data_84d509ce7b4b28baa18c631286cc291b
#
_entry.id   84d509ce7b4b28baa18c631286cc291b
#
_cell.length_a   1.000
_cell.length_b   1.000
_cell.length_c   1.000
_cell.angle_alpha   90.00
_cell.angle_beta   90.00
_cell.angle_gamma   90.00
#
_symmetry.space_group_name_H-M   'P 1'
#
loop_
_entity.id
_entity.type
_entity.pdbx_description
1 polymer ?
#
loop_
_entity_poly.entity_id
_entity_poly.type
_entity_poly.pdbx_seq_one_letter_code
_entity_poly.pdbx_strand_id
1 'polypeptide(L)'
;MLVSLYHPKLFFKALLFLSICVGNVLQGQEKEVVTAKNLVTHWLQTERLLAHEATDWKGEQEHINQLLELYDKELKLLKEELSKTGQNAGLIDEEAEALKKSIAASEVSRRRTIEFLAKIKPRIVALAARFPAPLQAQLDVEIATLGETEVSNKASSATLRAMLKILQDASRFNRSFTFDEQEISLKDSSYRAKVMYFGLSRAYFLSGDLAGEMLPGEKQWRINERSELLPELKKAFAIQAKEMPSTFFNVPLKK
;
A
#
# COMPACT_ATOMS: atom_id res chain seq x y z
N MET A 1 24.34 5.26 -30.53
CA MET A 1 24.47 3.81 -30.71
C MET A 1 23.97 3.15 -29.42
N LEU A 2 22.93 2.40 -29.53
CA LEU A 2 22.43 1.33 -28.67
C LEU A 2 20.95 1.50 -28.37
N VAL A 3 20.25 0.82 -29.13
CA VAL A 3 19.64 -0.52 -29.13
C VAL A 3 18.46 -0.60 -28.17
N SER A 4 17.37 -0.38 -28.77
CA SER A 4 16.04 -0.91 -28.63
C SER A 4 16.05 -2.41 -28.24
N LEU A 5 15.42 -2.72 -27.13
CA LEU A 5 14.90 -4.06 -26.84
C LEU A 5 13.41 -3.97 -26.57
N TYR A 6 12.69 -3.86 -27.69
CA TYR A 6 11.24 -4.08 -27.71
C TYR A 6 11.02 -5.60 -27.85
N HIS A 7 10.45 -6.23 -26.84
CA HIS A 7 10.02 -7.62 -26.93
C HIS A 7 8.56 -7.72 -27.39
N PRO A 8 8.30 -8.17 -28.62
CA PRO A 8 6.92 -8.26 -29.16
C PRO A 8 6.23 -9.60 -28.85
N LYS A 9 6.48 -10.25 -27.73
CA LYS A 9 5.91 -11.59 -27.44
C LYS A 9 4.68 -11.60 -26.51
N LEU A 10 4.19 -10.45 -26.07
CA LEU A 10 3.00 -10.38 -25.20
C LEU A 10 1.67 -10.10 -25.93
N PHE A 11 1.73 -9.71 -27.21
CA PHE A 11 0.51 -9.38 -27.97
C PHE A 11 -0.18 -10.58 -28.64
N PHE A 12 0.47 -11.74 -28.72
CA PHE A 12 -0.07 -12.88 -29.49
C PHE A 12 -0.89 -13.90 -28.68
N LYS A 13 -0.94 -13.77 -27.36
CA LYS A 13 -1.75 -14.69 -26.52
C LYS A 13 -3.17 -14.23 -26.23
N ALA A 14 -3.52 -12.99 -26.57
CA ALA A 14 -4.87 -12.45 -26.36
C ALA A 14 -5.88 -12.80 -27.47
N LEU A 15 -5.42 -13.33 -28.62
CA LEU A 15 -6.27 -13.55 -29.80
C LEU A 15 -6.82 -14.97 -29.93
N LEU A 16 -6.42 -15.89 -29.05
CA LEU A 16 -6.79 -17.32 -29.21
C LEU A 16 -7.91 -17.76 -28.26
N PHE A 17 -8.46 -16.86 -27.45
CA PHE A 17 -9.58 -17.18 -26.53
C PHE A 17 -10.95 -16.70 -27.04
N LEU A 18 -11.03 -16.21 -28.27
CA LEU A 18 -12.28 -15.63 -28.80
C LEU A 18 -13.12 -16.60 -29.66
N SER A 19 -12.87 -17.91 -29.64
CA SER A 19 -13.54 -18.82 -30.60
C SER A 19 -14.34 -19.98 -30.01
N ILE A 20 -14.63 -20.01 -28.68
CA ILE A 20 -15.41 -21.13 -28.12
C ILE A 20 -16.48 -20.60 -27.16
N CYS A 21 -17.45 -19.84 -27.59
CA CYS A 21 -18.71 -19.64 -26.86
C CYS A 21 -19.77 -18.95 -27.74
N VAL A 22 -20.07 -19.53 -28.91
CA VAL A 22 -21.31 -19.20 -29.61
C VAL A 22 -22.24 -20.41 -29.47
N GLY A 23 -22.99 -20.46 -28.37
CA GLY A 23 -23.97 -21.52 -28.21
C GLY A 23 -24.63 -21.60 -26.85
N ASN A 24 -25.08 -20.50 -26.27
CA ASN A 24 -26.15 -20.51 -25.25
C ASN A 24 -26.55 -19.06 -24.92
N VAL A 25 -27.16 -18.41 -25.88
CA VAL A 25 -27.71 -17.07 -25.70
C VAL A 25 -29.20 -17.24 -25.63
N LEU A 26 -29.82 -16.97 -24.50
CA LEU A 26 -31.17 -16.33 -24.43
C LEU A 26 -31.79 -16.25 -23.01
N GLN A 27 -31.03 -16.47 -21.89
CA GLN A 27 -31.63 -16.27 -20.55
C GLN A 27 -30.69 -15.67 -19.48
N GLY A 28 -29.61 -14.98 -19.87
CA GLY A 28 -28.61 -14.42 -18.94
C GLY A 28 -28.28 -12.93 -19.10
N GLN A 29 -28.93 -12.22 -20.01
CA GLN A 29 -28.43 -10.89 -20.44
C GLN A 29 -28.45 -9.79 -19.38
N GLU A 30 -29.33 -9.79 -18.41
CA GLU A 30 -29.32 -8.72 -17.38
C GLU A 30 -28.22 -8.89 -16.34
N LYS A 31 -27.92 -10.12 -15.92
CA LYS A 31 -26.84 -10.37 -14.94
C LYS A 31 -25.45 -10.18 -15.53
N GLU A 32 -25.24 -10.56 -16.79
CA GLU A 32 -23.95 -10.39 -17.48
C GLU A 32 -23.62 -8.90 -17.73
N VAL A 33 -24.61 -8.09 -18.09
CA VAL A 33 -24.42 -6.65 -18.33
C VAL A 33 -24.03 -5.91 -17.03
N VAL A 34 -24.62 -6.29 -15.89
CA VAL A 34 -24.25 -5.70 -14.58
C VAL A 34 -22.85 -6.15 -14.15
N THR A 35 -22.50 -7.42 -14.37
CA THR A 35 -21.16 -7.94 -14.06
C THR A 35 -20.10 -7.33 -14.97
N ALA A 36 -20.38 -7.20 -16.27
CA ALA A 36 -19.52 -6.54 -17.24
C ALA A 36 -19.32 -5.05 -16.90
N LYS A 37 -20.37 -4.35 -16.49
CA LYS A 37 -20.30 -2.95 -16.06
C LYS A 37 -19.46 -2.78 -14.79
N ASN A 38 -19.59 -3.70 -13.83
CA ASN A 38 -18.75 -3.68 -12.61
C ASN A 38 -17.29 -3.99 -12.94
N LEU A 39 -17.02 -4.96 -13.81
CA LEU A 39 -15.67 -5.27 -14.29
C LEU A 39 -15.04 -4.06 -15.01
N VAL A 40 -15.78 -3.41 -15.88
CA VAL A 40 -15.33 -2.20 -16.59
C VAL A 40 -15.09 -1.05 -15.60
N THR A 41 -15.92 -0.91 -14.57
CA THR A 41 -15.73 0.12 -13.54
C THR A 41 -14.47 -0.16 -12.72
N HIS A 42 -14.26 -1.40 -12.29
CA HIS A 42 -13.03 -1.81 -11.59
C HIS A 42 -11.80 -1.70 -12.49
N TRP A 43 -11.91 -2.09 -13.76
CA TRP A 43 -10.83 -1.91 -14.72
C TRP A 43 -10.49 -0.42 -14.92
N LEU A 44 -11.50 0.45 -15.09
CA LEU A 44 -11.30 1.89 -15.18
C LEU A 44 -10.68 2.50 -13.89
N GLN A 45 -11.05 2.00 -12.72
CA GLN A 45 -10.45 2.44 -11.46
C GLN A 45 -9.00 2.00 -11.36
N THR A 46 -8.70 0.76 -11.74
CA THR A 46 -7.32 0.23 -11.75
C THR A 46 -6.46 0.97 -12.77
N GLU A 47 -7.01 1.26 -13.95
CA GLU A 47 -6.33 2.04 -14.99
C GLU A 47 -6.03 3.47 -14.55
N ARG A 48 -6.99 4.10 -13.85
CA ARG A 48 -6.77 5.43 -13.26
C ARG A 48 -5.70 5.42 -12.16
N LEU A 49 -5.70 4.40 -11.30
CA LEU A 49 -4.67 4.23 -10.28
C LEU A 49 -3.29 3.99 -10.90
N LEU A 50 -3.21 3.11 -11.91
CA LEU A 50 -1.98 2.87 -12.67
C LEU A 50 -1.48 4.13 -13.40
N ALA A 51 -2.40 4.89 -14.01
CA ALA A 51 -2.06 6.15 -14.66
C ALA A 51 -1.59 7.20 -13.65
N HIS A 52 -2.20 7.24 -12.47
CA HIS A 52 -1.79 8.13 -11.38
C HIS A 52 -0.39 7.73 -10.85
N GLU A 53 -0.18 6.46 -10.51
CA GLU A 53 1.13 5.96 -10.09
C GLU A 53 2.20 6.16 -11.16
N ALA A 54 1.88 5.91 -12.44
CA ALA A 54 2.81 6.15 -13.53
C ALA A 54 3.16 7.63 -13.69
N THR A 55 2.21 8.54 -13.40
CA THR A 55 2.44 9.99 -13.42
C THR A 55 3.28 10.42 -12.23
N ASP A 56 2.96 9.92 -11.04
CA ASP A 56 3.72 10.20 -9.82
C ASP A 56 5.15 9.65 -9.94
N TRP A 57 5.30 8.42 -10.46
CA TRP A 57 6.61 7.83 -10.75
C TRP A 57 7.43 8.63 -11.75
N LYS A 58 6.79 9.14 -12.81
CA LYS A 58 7.46 10.04 -13.76
C LYS A 58 7.90 11.34 -13.09
N GLY A 59 7.04 11.91 -12.24
CA GLY A 59 7.38 13.10 -11.46
C GLY A 59 8.55 12.87 -10.51
N GLU A 60 8.55 11.75 -9.79
CA GLU A 60 9.67 11.36 -8.92
C GLU A 60 10.95 11.10 -9.72
N GLN A 61 10.85 10.41 -10.86
CA GLN A 61 11.98 10.15 -11.75
C GLN A 61 12.55 11.45 -12.33
N GLU A 62 11.69 12.38 -12.72
CA GLU A 62 12.09 13.68 -13.23
C GLU A 62 12.77 14.52 -12.14
N HIS A 63 12.24 14.48 -10.91
CA HIS A 63 12.84 15.11 -9.75
C HIS A 63 14.22 14.52 -9.40
N ILE A 64 14.34 13.19 -9.42
CA ILE A 64 15.62 12.50 -9.21
C ILE A 64 16.63 12.86 -10.32
N ASN A 65 16.20 12.90 -11.57
CA ASN A 65 17.06 13.29 -12.69
C ASN A 65 17.53 14.77 -12.57
N GLN A 66 16.64 15.66 -12.14
CA GLN A 66 16.99 17.06 -11.86
C GLN A 66 18.02 17.17 -10.72
N LEU A 67 17.88 16.37 -9.66
CA LEU A 67 18.85 16.30 -8.57
C LEU A 67 20.20 15.75 -9.03
N LEU A 68 20.20 14.70 -9.87
CA LEU A 68 21.43 14.15 -10.45
C LEU A 68 22.13 15.17 -11.34
N GLU A 69 21.37 15.90 -12.18
CA GLU A 69 21.90 16.95 -13.03
C GLU A 69 22.47 18.14 -12.22
N LEU A 70 21.81 18.47 -11.11
CA LEU A 70 22.30 19.47 -10.16
C LEU A 70 23.63 19.03 -9.51
N TYR A 71 23.68 17.78 -9.03
CA TYR A 71 24.91 17.23 -8.46
C TYR A 71 26.05 17.09 -9.48
N ASP A 72 25.74 16.75 -10.74
CA ASP A 72 26.74 16.72 -11.81
C ASP A 72 27.30 18.12 -12.12
N LYS A 73 26.44 19.14 -12.10
CA LYS A 73 26.88 20.54 -12.24
C LYS A 73 27.74 20.98 -11.08
N GLU A 74 27.32 20.62 -9.85
CA GLU A 74 28.08 20.93 -8.64
C GLU A 74 29.45 20.23 -8.63
N LEU A 75 29.49 18.96 -9.03
CA LEU A 75 30.74 18.22 -9.21
C LEU A 75 31.66 18.82 -10.27
N LYS A 76 31.12 19.34 -11.37
CA LYS A 76 31.91 20.03 -12.40
C LYS A 76 32.47 21.34 -11.85
N LEU A 77 31.64 22.15 -11.19
CA LEU A 77 32.08 23.39 -10.56
C LEU A 77 33.16 23.15 -9.51
N LEU A 78 33.00 22.17 -8.65
CA LEU A 78 33.98 21.78 -7.65
C LEU A 78 35.30 21.28 -8.29
N LYS A 79 35.21 20.52 -9.40
CA LYS A 79 36.42 20.11 -10.15
C LYS A 79 37.12 21.28 -10.83
N GLU A 80 36.35 22.23 -11.38
CA GLU A 80 36.94 23.46 -11.96
C GLU A 80 37.58 24.35 -10.88
N GLU A 81 36.93 24.48 -9.71
CA GLU A 81 37.53 25.18 -8.57
C GLU A 81 38.83 24.50 -8.08
N LEU A 82 38.79 23.17 -7.93
CA LEU A 82 39.99 22.39 -7.60
C LEU A 82 41.12 22.58 -8.61
N SER A 83 40.79 22.63 -9.93
CA SER A 83 41.77 22.84 -10.99
C SER A 83 42.36 24.28 -10.96
N LYS A 84 41.51 25.27 -10.64
CA LYS A 84 41.93 26.67 -10.46
C LYS A 84 42.73 26.92 -9.17
N THR A 85 42.42 26.12 -8.12
CA THR A 85 43.03 26.27 -6.79
C THR A 85 44.34 25.49 -6.64
N GLY A 86 44.72 24.69 -7.65
CA GLY A 86 46.00 23.97 -7.67
C GLY A 86 47.26 24.86 -7.52
N GLN A 87 47.05 26.16 -7.42
CA GLN A 87 48.12 27.14 -7.13
C GLN A 87 48.18 27.63 -5.66
N ASN A 88 47.18 27.26 -4.83
CA ASN A 88 47.14 27.70 -3.42
C ASN A 88 46.92 26.52 -2.46
N ALA A 89 47.99 25.85 -2.05
CA ALA A 89 47.96 24.70 -1.13
C ALA A 89 47.21 24.95 0.19
N GLY A 90 47.22 26.20 0.70
CA GLY A 90 46.51 26.53 1.94
C GLY A 90 44.97 26.49 1.87
N LEU A 91 44.40 26.76 0.70
CA LEU A 91 42.96 26.68 0.50
C LEU A 91 42.48 25.23 0.36
N ILE A 92 43.30 24.34 -0.19
CA ILE A 92 43.02 22.91 -0.30
C ILE A 92 42.91 22.25 1.08
N ASP A 93 43.75 22.63 2.02
CA ASP A 93 43.72 22.09 3.37
C ASP A 93 42.46 22.57 4.13
N GLU A 94 42.03 23.82 3.96
CA GLU A 94 40.77 24.31 4.56
C GLU A 94 39.53 23.63 3.98
N GLU A 95 39.48 23.46 2.65
CA GLU A 95 38.37 22.73 1.99
C GLU A 95 38.35 21.24 2.36
N ALA A 96 39.52 20.60 2.44
CA ALA A 96 39.64 19.21 2.87
C ALA A 96 39.14 19.04 4.32
N GLU A 97 39.47 19.96 5.21
CA GLU A 97 38.96 19.95 6.57
C GLU A 97 37.47 20.25 6.67
N ALA A 98 36.93 21.16 5.85
CA ALA A 98 35.51 21.42 5.76
C ALA A 98 34.75 20.20 5.24
N LEU A 99 35.30 19.52 4.22
CA LEU A 99 34.73 18.30 3.67
C LEU A 99 34.75 17.15 4.67
N LYS A 100 35.86 16.96 5.40
CA LYS A 100 35.94 15.97 6.50
C LYS A 100 34.92 16.24 7.58
N LYS A 101 34.70 17.50 7.97
CA LYS A 101 33.65 17.88 8.93
C LYS A 101 32.26 17.60 8.39
N SER A 102 32.02 17.88 7.12
CA SER A 102 30.74 17.58 6.45
C SER A 102 30.44 16.07 6.37
N ILE A 103 31.47 15.28 6.02
CA ILE A 103 31.38 13.81 6.01
C ILE A 103 31.10 13.29 7.43
N ALA A 104 31.84 13.77 8.43
CA ALA A 104 31.63 13.37 9.81
C ALA A 104 30.23 13.73 10.31
N ALA A 105 29.70 14.91 9.98
CA ALA A 105 28.35 15.34 10.31
C ALA A 105 27.29 14.47 9.61
N SER A 106 27.51 14.14 8.33
CA SER A 106 26.64 13.24 7.56
C SER A 106 26.62 11.83 8.15
N GLU A 107 27.80 11.31 8.56
CA GLU A 107 27.86 10.00 9.22
C GLU A 107 27.15 9.98 10.57
N VAL A 108 27.25 11.03 11.36
CA VAL A 108 26.53 11.16 12.62
C VAL A 108 25.02 11.20 12.36
N SER A 109 24.57 11.98 11.38
CA SER A 109 23.17 12.03 10.99
C SER A 109 22.66 10.67 10.52
N ARG A 110 23.45 9.97 9.72
CA ARG A 110 23.13 8.61 9.24
C ARG A 110 23.01 7.61 10.39
N ARG A 111 23.95 7.61 11.34
CA ARG A 111 23.87 6.76 12.54
C ARG A 111 22.60 7.01 13.33
N ARG A 112 22.27 8.28 13.58
CA ARG A 112 21.03 8.65 14.26
C ARG A 112 19.79 8.14 13.53
N THR A 113 19.78 8.21 12.20
CA THR A 113 18.69 7.68 11.39
C THR A 113 18.55 6.17 11.56
N ILE A 114 19.66 5.43 11.51
CA ILE A 114 19.67 3.97 11.69
C ILE A 114 19.18 3.60 13.09
N GLU A 115 19.68 4.27 14.13
CA GLU A 115 19.24 4.06 15.50
C GLU A 115 17.74 4.34 15.68
N PHE A 116 17.26 5.42 15.06
CA PHE A 116 15.84 5.77 15.06
C PHE A 116 14.98 4.68 14.35
N LEU A 117 15.41 4.23 13.17
CA LEU A 117 14.73 3.16 12.45
C LEU A 117 14.73 1.84 13.25
N ALA A 118 15.86 1.49 13.85
CA ALA A 118 15.97 0.30 14.69
C ALA A 118 15.02 0.36 15.90
N LYS A 119 14.84 1.54 16.49
CA LYS A 119 13.94 1.76 17.63
C LYS A 119 12.46 1.71 17.22
N ILE A 120 12.11 2.19 16.01
CA ILE A 120 10.72 2.27 15.55
C ILE A 120 10.26 0.96 14.91
N LYS A 121 11.16 0.25 14.23
CA LYS A 121 10.86 -1.01 13.55
C LYS A 121 10.00 -1.98 14.38
N PRO A 122 10.37 -2.37 15.61
CA PRO A 122 9.59 -3.30 16.39
C PRO A 122 8.19 -2.77 16.72
N ARG A 123 8.03 -1.45 16.85
CA ARG A 123 6.73 -0.82 17.08
C ARG A 123 5.83 -0.93 15.87
N ILE A 124 6.37 -0.73 14.67
CA ILE A 124 5.60 -0.85 13.41
C ILE A 124 5.22 -2.30 13.16
N VAL A 125 6.12 -3.26 13.40
CA VAL A 125 5.82 -4.69 13.28
C VAL A 125 4.73 -5.10 14.26
N ALA A 126 4.81 -4.65 15.51
CA ALA A 126 3.76 -4.90 16.52
C ALA A 126 2.42 -4.26 16.15
N LEU A 127 2.45 -3.07 15.51
CA LEU A 127 1.25 -2.43 15.00
C LEU A 127 0.65 -3.20 13.81
N ALA A 128 1.49 -3.63 12.88
CA ALA A 128 1.08 -4.39 11.70
C ALA A 128 0.39 -5.71 12.05
N ALA A 129 0.83 -6.37 13.12
CA ALA A 129 0.19 -7.58 13.64
C ALA A 129 -1.27 -7.36 14.11
N ARG A 130 -1.67 -6.11 14.37
CA ARG A 130 -3.03 -5.73 14.81
C ARG A 130 -3.93 -5.28 13.64
N PHE A 131 -3.40 -5.22 12.43
CA PHE A 131 -4.18 -4.79 11.28
C PHE A 131 -5.26 -5.81 10.92
N PRO A 132 -6.37 -5.37 10.30
CA PRO A 132 -7.37 -6.27 9.76
C PRO A 132 -6.81 -7.13 8.62
N ALA A 133 -7.37 -8.32 8.43
CA ALA A 133 -6.89 -9.29 7.45
C ALA A 133 -6.67 -8.72 6.03
N PRO A 134 -7.61 -7.94 5.45
CA PRO A 134 -7.40 -7.38 4.10
C PRO A 134 -6.21 -6.43 4.02
N LEU A 135 -5.95 -5.65 5.09
CA LEU A 135 -4.79 -4.76 5.12
C LEU A 135 -3.49 -5.53 5.33
N GLN A 136 -3.50 -6.60 6.16
CA GLN A 136 -2.34 -7.47 6.32
C GLN A 136 -1.96 -8.14 5.00
N ALA A 137 -2.93 -8.69 4.27
CA ALA A 137 -2.71 -9.32 2.97
C ALA A 137 -2.14 -8.33 1.94
N GLN A 138 -2.59 -7.07 1.97
CA GLN A 138 -2.07 -6.03 1.09
C GLN A 138 -0.62 -5.64 1.42
N LEU A 139 -0.21 -5.72 2.69
CA LEU A 139 1.09 -5.28 3.19
C LEU A 139 2.04 -6.44 3.51
N ASP A 140 1.72 -7.66 3.09
CA ASP A 140 2.47 -8.86 3.45
C ASP A 140 3.95 -8.75 3.05
N VAL A 141 4.24 -8.26 1.85
CA VAL A 141 5.60 -8.07 1.33
C VAL A 141 6.40 -7.07 2.17
N GLU A 142 5.79 -5.94 2.54
CA GLU A 142 6.42 -4.90 3.34
C GLU A 142 6.65 -5.36 4.79
N ILE A 143 5.69 -6.09 5.34
CA ILE A 143 5.81 -6.65 6.71
C ILE A 143 6.91 -7.71 6.74
N ALA A 144 6.96 -8.63 5.74
CA ALA A 144 8.03 -9.61 5.60
C ALA A 144 9.40 -8.94 5.45
N THR A 145 9.50 -7.92 4.58
CA THR A 145 10.73 -7.14 4.40
C THR A 145 11.22 -6.53 5.71
N LEU A 146 10.30 -5.98 6.52
CA LEU A 146 10.66 -5.47 7.84
C LEU A 146 11.06 -6.57 8.82
N GLY A 147 10.44 -7.76 8.74
CA GLY A 147 10.76 -8.89 9.60
C GLY A 147 12.20 -9.36 9.41
N GLU A 148 12.58 -9.59 8.17
CA GLU A 148 13.83 -10.24 7.78
C GLU A 148 15.03 -9.29 7.71
N THR A 149 14.82 -8.02 7.36
CA THR A 149 15.90 -7.10 7.09
C THR A 149 16.45 -6.48 8.37
N GLU A 150 17.71 -6.73 8.70
CA GLU A 150 18.40 -5.95 9.72
C GLU A 150 18.61 -4.50 9.26
N VAL A 151 18.44 -3.55 10.18
CA VAL A 151 18.65 -2.12 9.88
C VAL A 151 20.15 -1.86 9.74
N SER A 152 20.64 -1.99 8.51
CA SER A 152 22.04 -1.74 8.13
C SER A 152 22.15 -0.49 7.28
N ASN A 153 23.37 -0.03 7.05
CA ASN A 153 23.65 1.11 6.18
C ASN A 153 23.08 0.98 4.77
N LYS A 154 23.09 -0.25 4.22
CA LYS A 154 22.58 -0.54 2.87
C LYS A 154 21.07 -0.71 2.83
N ALA A 155 20.48 -1.21 3.90
CA ALA A 155 19.05 -1.53 3.99
C ALA A 155 18.18 -0.41 4.57
N SER A 156 18.80 0.67 5.10
CA SER A 156 18.06 1.73 5.79
C SER A 156 17.02 2.42 4.92
N SER A 157 17.29 2.63 3.65
CA SER A 157 16.33 3.24 2.71
C SER A 157 15.16 2.31 2.38
N ALA A 158 15.42 1.01 2.19
CA ALA A 158 14.38 0.02 1.95
C ALA A 158 13.47 -0.14 3.18
N THR A 159 14.09 -0.22 4.37
CA THR A 159 13.38 -0.26 5.66
C THR A 159 12.50 0.97 5.85
N LEU A 160 13.02 2.16 5.56
CA LEU A 160 12.25 3.41 5.67
C LEU A 160 11.07 3.42 4.71
N ARG A 161 11.27 3.03 3.45
CA ARG A 161 10.20 2.95 2.44
C ARG A 161 9.10 1.97 2.87
N ALA A 162 9.47 0.77 3.32
CA ALA A 162 8.51 -0.20 3.81
C ALA A 162 7.71 0.33 5.00
N MET A 163 8.38 0.98 5.98
CA MET A 163 7.71 1.62 7.10
C MET A 163 6.74 2.71 6.68
N LEU A 164 7.15 3.59 5.77
CA LEU A 164 6.31 4.68 5.26
C LEU A 164 5.10 4.12 4.51
N LYS A 165 5.29 3.11 3.67
CA LYS A 165 4.18 2.47 2.95
C LYS A 165 3.18 1.84 3.91
N ILE A 166 3.63 1.10 4.92
CA ILE A 166 2.75 0.53 5.94
C ILE A 166 1.93 1.62 6.63
N LEU A 167 2.55 2.73 7.03
CA LEU A 167 1.85 3.82 7.71
C LEU A 167 0.88 4.56 6.78
N GLN A 168 1.25 4.76 5.52
CA GLN A 168 0.40 5.42 4.52
C GLN A 168 -0.84 4.57 4.21
N ASP A 169 -0.65 3.28 3.95
CA ASP A 169 -1.76 2.38 3.64
C ASP A 169 -2.65 2.15 4.85
N ALA A 170 -2.09 2.04 6.06
CA ALA A 170 -2.86 2.02 7.30
C ALA A 170 -3.66 3.32 7.50
N SER A 171 -3.07 4.48 7.20
CA SER A 171 -3.78 5.77 7.25
C SER A 171 -4.90 5.86 6.21
N ARG A 172 -4.66 5.36 4.99
CA ARG A 172 -5.67 5.29 3.93
C ARG A 172 -6.82 4.37 4.33
N PHE A 173 -6.50 3.17 4.79
CA PHE A 173 -7.48 2.21 5.26
C PHE A 173 -8.32 2.78 6.41
N ASN A 174 -7.69 3.48 7.36
CA ASN A 174 -8.39 4.09 8.50
C ASN A 174 -9.41 5.17 8.10
N ARG A 175 -9.29 5.73 6.89
CA ARG A 175 -10.21 6.76 6.36
C ARG A 175 -11.20 6.20 5.35
N SER A 176 -11.18 4.90 5.10
CA SER A 176 -12.02 4.24 4.11
C SER A 176 -12.97 3.24 4.74
N PHE A 177 -14.03 2.93 4.01
CA PHE A 177 -14.87 1.77 4.25
C PHE A 177 -14.40 0.66 3.34
N THR A 178 -14.09 -0.50 3.92
CA THR A 178 -13.61 -1.65 3.16
C THR A 178 -14.54 -2.81 3.40
N PHE A 179 -14.96 -3.46 2.31
CA PHE A 179 -15.75 -4.68 2.35
C PHE A 179 -14.86 -5.84 1.95
N ASP A 180 -14.99 -6.94 2.67
CA ASP A 180 -14.23 -8.16 2.42
C ASP A 180 -15.06 -9.39 2.76
N GLU A 181 -14.71 -10.53 2.16
CA GLU A 181 -15.27 -11.83 2.54
C GLU A 181 -14.16 -12.70 3.11
N GLN A 182 -14.31 -13.07 4.35
CA GLN A 182 -13.31 -13.87 5.06
C GLN A 182 -13.96 -14.95 5.93
N GLU A 183 -13.16 -15.92 6.31
CA GLU A 183 -13.56 -16.89 7.32
C GLU A 183 -13.36 -16.31 8.71
N ILE A 184 -14.37 -16.41 9.51
CA ILE A 184 -14.34 -16.02 10.93
C ILE A 184 -14.60 -17.25 11.80
N SER A 185 -13.86 -17.38 12.89
CA SER A 185 -14.07 -18.45 13.87
C SER A 185 -14.90 -17.93 15.03
N LEU A 186 -16.06 -18.53 15.26
CA LEU A 186 -16.94 -18.20 16.36
C LEU A 186 -17.36 -19.49 17.07
N LYS A 187 -17.12 -19.62 18.38
CA LYS A 187 -17.52 -20.76 19.20
C LYS A 187 -17.13 -22.11 18.57
N ASP A 188 -15.86 -22.27 18.19
CA ASP A 188 -15.28 -23.49 17.59
C ASP A 188 -15.80 -23.86 16.19
N SER A 189 -16.55 -23.00 15.56
CA SER A 189 -17.03 -23.19 14.18
C SER A 189 -16.49 -22.07 13.28
N SER A 190 -16.11 -22.44 12.06
CA SER A 190 -15.68 -21.47 11.04
C SER A 190 -16.83 -21.11 10.12
N TYR A 191 -17.03 -19.82 9.90
CA TYR A 191 -18.08 -19.29 9.06
C TYR A 191 -17.53 -18.35 8.01
N ARG A 192 -17.97 -18.50 6.80
CA ARG A 192 -17.71 -17.50 5.77
C ARG A 192 -18.60 -16.28 6.00
N ALA A 193 -18.02 -15.14 6.26
CA ALA A 193 -18.73 -13.92 6.58
C ALA A 193 -18.34 -12.78 5.66
N LYS A 194 -19.32 -11.95 5.32
CA LYS A 194 -19.12 -10.64 4.74
C LYS A 194 -18.76 -9.68 5.86
N VAL A 195 -17.65 -8.98 5.72
CA VAL A 195 -17.14 -8.06 6.73
C VAL A 195 -17.05 -6.65 6.15
N MET A 196 -17.55 -5.69 6.92
CA MET A 196 -17.47 -4.26 6.60
C MET A 196 -16.60 -3.59 7.64
N TYR A 197 -15.44 -3.08 7.20
CA TYR A 197 -14.47 -2.38 8.04
C TYR A 197 -14.71 -0.87 8.02
N PHE A 198 -14.78 -0.29 9.20
CA PHE A 198 -14.79 1.16 9.44
C PHE A 198 -13.38 1.59 9.86
N GLY A 199 -12.50 1.69 8.89
CA GLY A 199 -11.09 1.92 9.16
C GLY A 199 -10.47 0.84 10.06
N LEU A 200 -9.59 1.26 10.96
CA LEU A 200 -8.89 0.40 11.91
C LEU A 200 -9.58 0.28 13.27
N SER A 201 -10.71 0.96 13.43
CA SER A 201 -11.35 1.07 14.75
C SER A 201 -12.35 -0.04 15.02
N ARG A 202 -13.05 -0.50 13.98
CA ARG A 202 -14.19 -1.40 14.14
C ARG A 202 -14.54 -2.08 12.81
N ALA A 203 -15.10 -3.28 12.89
CA ALA A 203 -15.73 -3.93 11.75
C ALA A 203 -17.03 -4.61 12.17
N TYR A 204 -17.89 -4.86 11.21
CA TYR A 204 -19.12 -5.61 11.39
C TYR A 204 -19.16 -6.77 10.41
N PHE A 205 -19.65 -7.90 10.87
CA PHE A 205 -19.74 -9.09 10.04
C PHE A 205 -21.16 -9.59 9.92
N LEU A 206 -21.43 -10.22 8.80
CA LEU A 206 -22.70 -10.89 8.50
C LEU A 206 -22.42 -12.25 7.86
N SER A 207 -22.96 -13.33 8.46
CA SER A 207 -22.89 -14.69 7.92
C SER A 207 -24.24 -15.39 8.11
N GLY A 208 -25.05 -15.43 7.06
CA GLY A 208 -26.41 -15.94 7.12
C GLY A 208 -27.26 -15.18 8.15
N ASP A 209 -27.62 -15.83 9.26
CA ASP A 209 -28.35 -15.23 10.37
C ASP A 209 -27.45 -14.83 11.55
N LEU A 210 -26.15 -15.01 11.42
CA LEU A 210 -25.19 -14.55 12.41
C LEU A 210 -24.71 -13.15 12.05
N ALA A 211 -24.74 -12.25 13.02
CA ALA A 211 -24.26 -10.89 12.88
C ALA A 211 -23.53 -10.45 14.14
N GLY A 212 -22.59 -9.55 13.98
CA GLY A 212 -21.86 -9.04 15.13
C GLY A 212 -20.85 -7.97 14.77
N GLU A 213 -20.06 -7.63 15.77
CA GLU A 213 -18.98 -6.66 15.64
C GLU A 213 -17.61 -7.31 15.85
N MET A 214 -16.62 -6.74 15.22
CA MET A 214 -15.22 -7.09 15.41
C MET A 214 -14.47 -5.85 15.90
N LEU A 215 -13.75 -6.00 16.98
CA LEU A 215 -12.98 -4.94 17.64
C LEU A 215 -11.49 -5.29 17.61
N PRO A 216 -10.61 -4.31 17.42
CA PRO A 216 -9.17 -4.54 17.44
C PRO A 216 -8.74 -5.05 18.80
N GLY A 217 -8.05 -6.19 18.83
CA GLY A 217 -7.42 -6.76 20.01
C GLY A 217 -5.92 -6.50 20.01
N GLU A 218 -5.20 -7.11 20.95
CA GLU A 218 -3.75 -6.99 21.05
C GLU A 218 -3.00 -7.71 19.90
N LYS A 219 -3.48 -8.88 19.50
CA LYS A 219 -2.89 -9.69 18.43
C LYS A 219 -3.86 -9.97 17.29
N GLN A 220 -5.13 -10.13 17.62
CA GLN A 220 -6.18 -10.47 16.65
C GLN A 220 -7.43 -9.66 16.97
N TRP A 221 -8.28 -9.50 15.97
CA TRP A 221 -9.58 -8.88 16.13
C TRP A 221 -10.49 -9.76 16.97
N ARG A 222 -11.11 -9.20 18.00
CA ARG A 222 -12.07 -9.88 18.86
C ARG A 222 -13.43 -9.85 18.20
N ILE A 223 -14.06 -11.01 18.08
CA ILE A 223 -15.35 -11.19 17.44
C ILE A 223 -16.40 -11.28 18.54
N ASN A 224 -17.38 -10.40 18.49
CA ASN A 224 -18.51 -10.36 19.40
C ASN A 224 -19.80 -10.57 18.60
N GLU A 225 -20.53 -11.63 18.89
CA GLU A 225 -21.85 -11.88 18.30
C GLU A 225 -22.85 -10.88 18.88
N ARG A 226 -23.60 -10.23 17.97
CA ARG A 226 -24.64 -9.25 18.31
C ARG A 226 -25.82 -9.39 17.35
N SER A 227 -26.72 -10.29 17.67
CA SER A 227 -27.91 -10.60 16.85
C SER A 227 -28.83 -9.39 16.63
N GLU A 228 -28.78 -8.40 17.54
CA GLU A 228 -29.52 -7.14 17.42
C GLU A 228 -29.13 -6.31 16.19
N LEU A 229 -27.90 -6.51 15.67
CA LEU A 229 -27.39 -5.80 14.48
C LEU A 229 -27.84 -6.44 13.16
N LEU A 230 -28.39 -7.65 13.20
CA LEU A 230 -28.72 -8.43 12.02
C LEU A 230 -29.58 -7.67 10.98
N PRO A 231 -30.70 -7.00 11.34
CA PRO A 231 -31.53 -6.32 10.36
C PRO A 231 -30.83 -5.14 9.70
N GLU A 232 -30.06 -4.38 10.48
CA GLU A 232 -29.35 -3.21 9.95
C GLU A 232 -28.14 -3.61 9.09
N LEU A 233 -27.42 -4.66 9.47
CA LEU A 233 -26.31 -5.18 8.65
C LEU A 233 -26.81 -5.83 7.35
N LYS A 234 -27.92 -6.56 7.38
CA LYS A 234 -28.55 -7.07 6.13
C LYS A 234 -28.87 -5.92 5.18
N LYS A 235 -29.43 -4.81 5.67
CA LYS A 235 -29.66 -3.60 4.86
C LYS A 235 -28.34 -3.01 4.33
N ALA A 236 -27.32 -2.85 5.18
CA ALA A 236 -26.05 -2.27 4.78
C ALA A 236 -25.37 -3.07 3.67
N PHE A 237 -25.33 -4.39 3.79
CA PHE A 237 -24.78 -5.26 2.76
C PHE A 237 -25.64 -5.33 1.49
N ALA A 238 -26.97 -5.25 1.59
CA ALA A 238 -27.84 -5.16 0.44
C ALA A 238 -27.67 -3.84 -0.35
N ILE A 239 -27.45 -2.72 0.35
CA ILE A 239 -27.11 -1.44 -0.28
C ILE A 239 -25.75 -1.55 -0.99
N GLN A 240 -24.75 -2.15 -0.35
CA GLN A 240 -23.43 -2.37 -0.95
C GLN A 240 -23.52 -3.27 -2.19
N ALA A 241 -24.36 -4.32 -2.15
CA ALA A 241 -24.63 -5.23 -3.27
C ALA A 241 -25.49 -4.58 -4.37
N LYS A 242 -25.96 -3.34 -4.17
CA LYS A 242 -26.89 -2.62 -5.06
C LYS A 242 -28.25 -3.31 -5.22
N GLU A 243 -28.64 -4.11 -4.25
CA GLU A 243 -29.95 -4.77 -4.18
C GLU A 243 -31.02 -3.84 -3.61
N MET A 244 -30.60 -2.80 -2.90
CA MET A 244 -31.46 -1.78 -2.32
C MET A 244 -30.98 -0.37 -2.65
N PRO A 245 -31.87 0.62 -2.75
CA PRO A 245 -31.46 2.02 -2.87
C PRO A 245 -30.70 2.48 -1.63
N SER A 246 -29.82 3.47 -1.82
CA SER A 246 -29.04 4.05 -0.72
C SER A 246 -29.97 4.70 0.32
N THR A 247 -29.99 4.16 1.51
CA THR A 247 -30.75 4.63 2.66
C THR A 247 -29.84 4.69 3.88
N PHE A 248 -30.26 5.49 4.88
CA PHE A 248 -29.53 5.51 6.16
C PHE A 248 -29.83 4.22 6.94
N PHE A 249 -28.78 3.66 7.53
CA PHE A 249 -28.87 2.58 8.50
C PHE A 249 -28.18 2.99 9.77
N ASN A 250 -28.67 2.54 10.89
CA ASN A 250 -28.14 2.90 12.21
C ASN A 250 -27.41 1.72 12.83
N VAL A 251 -26.10 1.89 13.06
CA VAL A 251 -25.31 0.88 13.77
C VAL A 251 -24.90 1.47 15.12
N PRO A 252 -25.43 0.93 16.23
CA PRO A 252 -25.16 1.47 17.55
C PRO A 252 -23.69 1.26 17.93
N LEU A 253 -23.02 2.38 18.21
CA LEU A 253 -21.67 2.40 18.74
C LEU A 253 -21.74 2.25 20.27
N LYS A 254 -21.62 1.03 20.77
CA LYS A 254 -21.37 0.86 22.22
C LYS A 254 -19.95 1.35 22.54
N LYS A 255 -19.85 2.26 23.51
CA LYS A 255 -18.57 2.67 24.10
C LYS A 255 -17.96 1.53 24.89
#